data_4b150706ff2a2a36be56ed7ba808412c
#
_entry.id   4b150706ff2a2a36be56ed7ba808412c
#
_cell.length_a   1.000
_cell.length_b   1.000
_cell.length_c   1.000
_cell.angle_alpha   90.00
_cell.angle_beta   90.00
_cell.angle_gamma   90.00
#
_symmetry.space_group_name_H-M   'P 1'
#
loop_
_entity.id
_entity.type
_entity.pdbx_description
1 polymer ?
#
loop_
_entity_poly.entity_id
_entity_poly.type
_entity_poly.pdbx_seq_one_letter_code
_entity_poly.pdbx_strand_id
1 'polypeptide(L)'
;MVAVLQLDAAGVPHRWIGVEDAAVYSAKGLVLWEIGAPITTLRGGINARTGARSSMDVKPVIALTGGSWCAQEFRTPAPERRLIFSRERFRCSYCSQVFPESQLTVDHIVPESRGGAYSYMNLLAACRSCNGKKGARTPEEAGMLPIWAPYVPNRAEAFLLSNRRVLADQYEYLTA
;
A
#
# COMPACT_ATOMS: atom_id res chain seq x y z
N MET A 1 -1.19 -5.98 -11.90
CA MET A 1 -2.63 -6.22 -11.81
C MET A 1 -3.24 -4.94 -11.28
N VAL A 2 -4.38 -4.48 -11.81
CA VAL A 2 -5.09 -3.30 -11.28
C VAL A 2 -5.86 -3.76 -10.05
N ALA A 3 -5.77 -2.99 -8.96
CA ALA A 3 -6.49 -3.29 -7.72
C ALA A 3 -7.63 -2.29 -7.51
N VAL A 4 -8.68 -2.70 -6.82
CA VAL A 4 -9.82 -1.90 -6.41
C VAL A 4 -9.62 -1.49 -4.95
N LEU A 5 -9.86 -0.21 -4.65
CA LEU A 5 -9.85 0.29 -3.29
C LEU A 5 -11.17 -0.04 -2.60
N GLN A 6 -11.13 -0.91 -1.60
CA GLN A 6 -12.27 -1.23 -0.76
C GLN A 6 -12.35 -0.27 0.42
N LEU A 7 -13.54 0.29 0.62
CA LEU A 7 -13.89 1.15 1.74
C LEU A 7 -14.92 0.46 2.64
N ASP A 8 -15.05 0.93 3.87
CA ASP A 8 -16.19 0.59 4.72
C ASP A 8 -17.42 1.46 4.38
N ALA A 9 -18.52 1.25 5.08
CA ALA A 9 -19.77 2.00 4.90
C ALA A 9 -19.62 3.51 5.15
N ALA A 10 -18.66 3.93 5.96
CA ALA A 10 -18.35 5.32 6.28
C ALA A 10 -17.37 5.96 5.27
N GLY A 11 -16.91 5.20 4.27
CA GLY A 11 -15.93 5.70 3.30
C GLY A 11 -14.47 5.57 3.74
N VAL A 12 -14.20 4.85 4.83
CA VAL A 12 -12.81 4.70 5.32
C VAL A 12 -12.09 3.62 4.52
N PRO A 13 -10.90 3.92 3.97
CA PRO A 13 -10.08 2.94 3.26
C PRO A 13 -9.75 1.73 4.14
N HIS A 14 -10.04 0.52 3.63
CA HIS A 14 -9.83 -0.72 4.35
C HIS A 14 -8.68 -1.54 3.77
N ARG A 15 -8.74 -1.87 2.48
CA ARG A 15 -7.71 -2.66 1.79
C ARG A 15 -7.80 -2.55 0.27
N TRP A 16 -6.75 -3.01 -0.40
CA TRP A 16 -6.77 -3.26 -1.83
C TRP A 16 -7.30 -4.68 -2.10
N ILE A 17 -8.21 -4.81 -3.06
CA ILE A 17 -8.78 -6.09 -3.47
C ILE A 17 -8.61 -6.32 -4.97
N GLY A 18 -8.74 -7.57 -5.40
CA GLY A 18 -8.77 -7.93 -6.81
C GLY A 18 -10.09 -7.52 -7.50
N VAL A 19 -10.06 -7.45 -8.82
CA VAL A 19 -11.25 -7.20 -9.64
C VAL A 19 -12.31 -8.27 -9.42
N GLU A 20 -11.89 -9.52 -9.28
CA GLU A 20 -12.76 -10.68 -9.06
C GLU A 20 -13.49 -10.59 -7.71
N ASP A 21 -12.78 -10.18 -6.65
CA ASP A 21 -13.38 -9.98 -5.32
C ASP A 21 -14.41 -8.86 -5.35
N ALA A 22 -14.10 -7.73 -6.03
CA ALA A 22 -15.01 -6.62 -6.20
C ALA A 22 -16.30 -7.06 -6.92
N ALA A 23 -16.16 -7.88 -7.96
CA ALA A 23 -17.30 -8.43 -8.69
C ALA A 23 -18.17 -9.35 -7.82
N VAL A 24 -17.56 -10.17 -6.97
CA VAL A 24 -18.27 -11.00 -6.00
C VAL A 24 -19.07 -10.15 -5.02
N TYR A 25 -18.53 -9.06 -4.51
CA TYR A 25 -19.26 -8.14 -3.64
C TYR A 25 -20.43 -7.46 -4.35
N SER A 26 -20.22 -7.02 -5.58
CA SER A 26 -21.29 -6.43 -6.41
C SER A 26 -22.39 -7.45 -6.71
N ALA A 27 -22.05 -8.68 -7.08
CA ALA A 27 -23.01 -9.74 -7.36
C ALA A 27 -23.84 -10.14 -6.12
N LYS A 28 -23.28 -10.00 -4.91
CA LYS A 28 -23.96 -10.24 -3.63
C LYS A 28 -24.78 -9.04 -3.15
N GLY A 29 -24.79 -7.91 -3.87
CA GLY A 29 -25.49 -6.69 -3.45
C GLY A 29 -24.86 -6.04 -2.21
N LEU A 30 -23.58 -6.24 -1.97
CA LEU A 30 -22.87 -5.72 -0.80
C LEU A 30 -22.23 -4.35 -1.05
N VAL A 31 -22.20 -3.86 -2.27
CA VAL A 31 -21.70 -2.52 -2.63
C VAL A 31 -22.75 -1.47 -2.33
N LEU A 32 -22.42 -0.50 -1.46
CA LEU A 32 -23.29 0.63 -1.12
C LEU A 32 -23.21 1.74 -2.16
N TRP A 33 -21.99 2.09 -2.53
CA TRP A 33 -21.68 3.11 -3.51
C TRP A 33 -20.29 2.86 -4.11
N GLU A 34 -20.03 3.50 -5.24
CA GLU A 34 -18.80 3.32 -5.99
C GLU A 34 -18.39 4.60 -6.71
N ILE A 35 -17.10 4.83 -6.91
CA ILE A 35 -16.55 6.03 -7.56
C ILE A 35 -15.65 5.62 -8.72
N GLY A 36 -15.59 6.50 -9.72
CA GLY A 36 -14.70 6.44 -10.86
C GLY A 36 -15.31 5.77 -12.09
N ALA A 37 -14.62 5.88 -13.21
CA ALA A 37 -14.97 5.19 -14.44
C ALA A 37 -14.67 3.69 -14.32
N PRO A 38 -15.44 2.81 -14.99
CA PRO A 38 -15.17 1.37 -14.97
C PRO A 38 -13.74 1.06 -15.43
N ILE A 39 -13.01 0.30 -14.63
CA ILE A 39 -11.64 -0.14 -14.96
C ILE A 39 -11.64 -1.40 -15.83
N THR A 40 -12.74 -2.16 -15.77
CA THR A 40 -12.97 -3.33 -16.61
C THR A 40 -14.46 -3.70 -16.58
N THR A 41 -14.89 -4.41 -17.63
CA THR A 41 -16.21 -5.03 -17.69
C THR A 41 -16.03 -6.55 -17.70
N LEU A 42 -16.50 -7.21 -16.66
CA LEU A 42 -16.53 -8.66 -16.59
C LEU A 42 -17.75 -9.18 -17.35
N ARG A 43 -17.57 -10.23 -18.12
CA ARG A 43 -18.64 -10.87 -18.92
C ARG A 43 -18.94 -12.24 -18.34
N GLY A 44 -20.18 -12.43 -17.91
CA GLY A 44 -20.67 -13.70 -17.38
C GLY A 44 -21.25 -14.62 -18.44
N GLY A 45 -22.05 -15.57 -17.99
CA GLY A 45 -22.75 -16.52 -18.84
C GLY A 45 -23.92 -15.93 -19.61
N ILE A 46 -24.46 -16.73 -20.56
CA ILE A 46 -25.66 -16.41 -21.28
C ILE A 46 -26.87 -16.86 -20.47
N ASN A 47 -27.80 -15.97 -20.22
CA ASN A 47 -29.08 -16.30 -19.57
C ASN A 47 -29.92 -17.19 -20.51
N ALA A 48 -30.18 -18.43 -20.07
CA ALA A 48 -30.89 -19.41 -20.91
C ALA A 48 -32.32 -18.97 -21.33
N ARG A 49 -32.95 -18.09 -20.54
CA ARG A 49 -34.32 -17.63 -20.80
C ARG A 49 -34.35 -16.42 -21.73
N THR A 50 -33.40 -15.51 -21.61
CA THR A 50 -33.41 -14.24 -22.35
C THR A 50 -32.40 -14.22 -23.50
N GLY A 51 -31.47 -15.16 -23.59
CA GLY A 51 -30.36 -15.16 -24.54
C GLY A 51 -29.32 -14.05 -24.30
N ALA A 52 -29.55 -13.17 -23.33
CA ALA A 52 -28.67 -12.06 -23.02
C ALA A 52 -27.45 -12.51 -22.23
N ARG A 53 -26.29 -11.99 -22.58
CA ARG A 53 -25.07 -12.21 -21.79
C ARG A 53 -25.03 -11.23 -20.63
N SER A 54 -24.79 -11.74 -19.43
CA SER A 54 -24.57 -10.87 -18.26
C SER A 54 -23.24 -10.14 -18.36
N SER A 55 -23.22 -8.87 -17.97
CA SER A 55 -22.01 -8.07 -17.84
C SER A 55 -22.04 -7.27 -16.55
N MET A 56 -20.88 -6.99 -16.00
CA MET A 56 -20.73 -6.21 -14.78
C MET A 56 -19.51 -5.31 -14.92
N ASP A 57 -19.72 -4.02 -14.74
CA ASP A 57 -18.65 -3.04 -14.68
C ASP A 57 -18.04 -3.04 -13.28
N VAL A 58 -16.71 -3.01 -13.20
CA VAL A 58 -15.96 -2.90 -11.94
C VAL A 58 -15.31 -1.53 -11.87
N LYS A 59 -15.62 -0.78 -10.82
CA LYS A 59 -15.07 0.55 -10.60
C LYS A 59 -13.84 0.52 -9.67
N PRO A 60 -12.98 1.56 -9.73
CA PRO A 60 -11.72 1.60 -8.98
C PRO A 60 -11.89 1.73 -7.47
N VAL A 61 -13.01 2.29 -6.99
CA VAL A 61 -13.30 2.50 -5.57
C VAL A 61 -14.70 1.98 -5.28
N ILE A 62 -14.85 1.12 -4.27
CA ILE A 62 -16.14 0.58 -3.82
C ILE A 62 -16.25 0.65 -2.31
N ALA A 63 -17.42 1.06 -1.80
CA ALA A 63 -17.76 1.00 -0.40
C ALA A 63 -18.72 -0.17 -0.14
N LEU A 64 -18.46 -0.95 0.88
CA LEU A 64 -19.24 -2.13 1.22
C LEU A 64 -20.23 -1.88 2.36
N THR A 65 -21.38 -2.60 2.30
CA THR A 65 -22.29 -2.72 3.43
C THR A 65 -21.60 -3.49 4.56
N GLY A 66 -21.94 -3.17 5.80
CA GLY A 66 -21.42 -3.84 6.99
C GLY A 66 -21.07 -2.86 8.08
N GLY A 67 -20.53 -3.36 9.20
CA GLY A 67 -20.13 -2.52 10.32
C GLY A 67 -19.03 -1.53 9.90
N SER A 68 -19.15 -0.31 10.41
CA SER A 68 -18.06 0.66 10.28
C SER A 68 -16.82 0.10 10.99
N TRP A 69 -15.75 -0.13 10.25
CA TRP A 69 -14.44 -0.50 10.80
C TRP A 69 -13.76 0.69 11.50
N CYS A 70 -14.43 1.85 11.53
CA CYS A 70 -13.99 3.05 12.27
C CYS A 70 -13.74 2.81 13.75
N ALA A 71 -14.32 1.77 14.36
CA ALA A 71 -14.10 1.42 15.76
C ALA A 71 -12.72 0.77 16.01
N GLN A 72 -12.07 0.24 14.99
CA GLN A 72 -10.70 -0.19 15.10
C GLN A 72 -9.79 1.00 14.73
N GLU A 73 -9.16 1.56 15.74
CA GLU A 73 -8.20 2.65 15.67
C GLU A 73 -7.49 2.76 14.31
N PHE A 74 -7.48 3.98 13.75
CA PHE A 74 -6.72 4.38 12.56
C PHE A 74 -5.21 4.16 12.77
N ARG A 75 -4.77 2.91 12.89
CA ARG A 75 -3.36 2.61 13.04
C ARG A 75 -2.70 2.57 11.67
N THR A 76 -1.62 3.30 11.55
CA THR A 76 -0.66 3.09 10.46
C THR A 76 -0.28 1.61 10.46
N PRO A 77 -0.30 0.91 9.31
CA PRO A 77 0.13 -0.48 9.26
C PRO A 77 1.55 -0.62 9.81
N ALA A 78 1.85 -1.80 10.37
CA ALA A 78 3.21 -2.10 10.82
C ALA A 78 4.21 -1.87 9.68
N PRO A 79 5.46 -1.47 9.98
CA PRO A 79 6.45 -1.29 8.95
C PRO A 79 6.70 -2.61 8.23
N GLU A 80 6.49 -2.59 6.92
CA GLU A 80 6.83 -3.69 6.02
C GLU A 80 7.99 -3.26 5.13
N ARG A 81 8.83 -4.23 4.77
CA ARG A 81 9.98 -4.01 3.89
C ARG A 81 9.64 -3.16 2.67
N ARG A 82 8.53 -3.52 2.00
CA ARG A 82 8.09 -2.82 0.80
C ARG A 82 7.64 -1.39 1.07
N LEU A 83 6.93 -1.15 2.17
CA LEU A 83 6.50 0.20 2.56
C LEU A 83 7.71 1.10 2.84
N ILE A 84 8.74 0.58 3.53
CA ILE A 84 9.99 1.30 3.74
C ILE A 84 10.65 1.66 2.40
N PHE A 85 10.76 0.70 1.47
CA PHE A 85 11.37 0.98 0.16
C PHE A 85 10.56 1.97 -0.68
N SER A 86 9.22 1.86 -0.67
CA SER A 86 8.34 2.80 -1.39
C SER A 86 8.41 4.20 -0.79
N ARG A 87 8.45 4.34 0.56
CA ARG A 87 8.63 5.59 1.28
C ARG A 87 9.91 6.31 0.81
N GLU A 88 11.00 5.57 0.67
CA GLU A 88 12.29 6.09 0.19
C GLU A 88 12.39 6.13 -1.34
N ARG A 89 11.29 5.87 -2.07
CA ARG A 89 11.26 5.84 -3.55
C ARG A 89 12.30 4.90 -4.15
N PHE A 90 12.53 3.75 -3.50
CA PHE A 90 13.55 2.74 -3.88
C PHE A 90 14.98 3.32 -3.95
N ARG A 91 15.27 4.33 -3.12
CA ARG A 91 16.60 4.94 -2.99
C ARG A 91 17.29 4.46 -1.72
N CYS A 92 18.60 4.34 -1.79
CA CYS A 92 19.42 4.12 -0.61
C CYS A 92 19.53 5.43 0.19
N SER A 93 19.20 5.40 1.49
CA SER A 93 19.22 6.57 2.37
C SER A 93 20.64 7.09 2.64
N TYR A 94 21.68 6.34 2.29
CA TYR A 94 23.08 6.75 2.48
C TYR A 94 23.75 7.26 1.21
N CYS A 95 23.54 6.62 0.05
CA CYS A 95 24.17 7.03 -1.20
C CYS A 95 23.22 7.67 -2.22
N SER A 96 21.92 7.79 -1.91
CA SER A 96 20.87 8.38 -2.78
C SER A 96 20.64 7.69 -4.13
N GLN A 97 21.33 6.60 -4.43
CA GLN A 97 21.14 5.89 -5.68
C GLN A 97 19.87 5.04 -5.64
N VAL A 98 19.20 4.93 -6.80
CA VAL A 98 18.01 4.09 -6.98
C VAL A 98 18.43 2.65 -7.25
N PHE A 99 17.77 1.72 -6.61
CA PHE A 99 18.03 0.29 -6.76
C PHE A 99 16.73 -0.49 -6.99
N PRO A 100 16.79 -1.61 -7.71
CA PRO A 100 15.68 -2.56 -7.72
C PRO A 100 15.47 -3.13 -6.30
N GLU A 101 14.23 -3.52 -5.99
CA GLU A 101 13.85 -4.04 -4.67
C GLU A 101 14.73 -5.20 -4.19
N SER A 102 15.21 -6.04 -5.12
CA SER A 102 16.09 -7.17 -4.82
C SER A 102 17.47 -6.77 -4.29
N GLN A 103 17.93 -5.55 -4.55
CA GLN A 103 19.23 -5.03 -4.12
C GLN A 103 19.13 -4.10 -2.90
N LEU A 104 17.91 -3.79 -2.46
CA LEU A 104 17.67 -3.02 -1.24
C LEU A 104 17.51 -3.95 -0.03
N THR A 105 17.87 -3.43 1.11
CA THR A 105 17.70 -4.02 2.44
C THR A 105 17.08 -2.99 3.37
N VAL A 106 16.38 -3.46 4.39
CA VAL A 106 15.97 -2.59 5.51
C VAL A 106 17.15 -2.52 6.48
N ASP A 107 17.55 -1.31 6.80
CA ASP A 107 18.60 -1.02 7.77
C ASP A 107 17.99 -0.39 9.03
N HIS A 108 18.48 -0.81 10.18
CA HIS A 108 18.14 -0.22 11.46
C HIS A 108 19.12 0.93 11.79
N ILE A 109 18.61 2.15 12.03
CA ILE A 109 19.42 3.30 12.46
C ILE A 109 20.15 2.94 13.74
N VAL A 110 19.44 2.58 14.81
CA VAL A 110 19.97 1.91 15.97
C VAL A 110 19.91 0.42 15.72
N PRO A 111 21.02 -0.30 15.64
CA PRO A 111 21.03 -1.72 15.31
C PRO A 111 20.15 -2.57 16.24
N GLU A 112 19.51 -3.61 15.69
CA GLU A 112 18.70 -4.55 16.47
C GLU A 112 19.51 -5.19 17.62
N SER A 113 20.79 -5.53 17.36
CA SER A 113 21.72 -6.05 18.38
C SER A 113 21.98 -5.09 19.54
N ARG A 114 21.60 -3.82 19.41
CA ARG A 114 21.70 -2.77 20.43
C ARG A 114 20.32 -2.33 20.94
N GLY A 115 19.28 -3.12 20.72
CA GLY A 115 17.93 -2.85 21.18
C GLY A 115 17.12 -1.91 20.24
N GLY A 116 17.58 -1.68 19.02
CA GLY A 116 16.85 -0.88 18.03
C GLY A 116 15.51 -1.52 17.66
N ALA A 117 14.42 -0.77 17.83
CA ALA A 117 13.07 -1.26 17.55
C ALA A 117 12.81 -1.40 16.05
N TYR A 118 11.96 -2.36 15.68
CA TYR A 118 11.41 -2.48 14.32
C TYR A 118 10.26 -1.46 14.15
N SER A 119 10.59 -0.23 13.88
CA SER A 119 9.64 0.89 13.77
C SER A 119 9.99 1.81 12.59
N TYR A 120 8.99 2.52 12.06
CA TYR A 120 9.22 3.47 10.96
C TYR A 120 10.31 4.50 11.25
N MET A 121 10.44 4.93 12.50
CA MET A 121 11.42 5.93 12.92
C MET A 121 12.84 5.37 13.04
N ASN A 122 13.00 4.04 13.09
CA ASN A 122 14.29 3.38 13.20
C ASN A 122 14.70 2.60 11.94
N LEU A 123 13.86 2.61 10.89
CA LEU A 123 14.09 1.84 9.67
C LEU A 123 14.30 2.72 8.45
N LEU A 124 15.30 2.39 7.65
CA LEU A 124 15.63 3.05 6.39
C LEU A 124 15.84 2.03 5.27
N ALA A 125 15.64 2.45 4.01
CA ALA A 125 16.09 1.67 2.87
C ALA A 125 17.59 1.88 2.63
N ALA A 126 18.35 0.82 2.53
CA ALA A 126 19.77 0.88 2.22
C ALA A 126 20.14 -0.15 1.15
N CYS A 127 21.06 0.18 0.26
CA CYS A 127 21.62 -0.83 -0.63
C CYS A 127 22.53 -1.78 0.18
N ARG A 128 22.71 -3.01 -0.33
CA ARG A 128 23.50 -4.04 0.37
C ARG A 128 24.92 -3.57 0.73
N SER A 129 25.55 -2.79 -0.15
CA SER A 129 26.89 -2.24 0.08
C SER A 129 26.92 -1.25 1.25
N CYS A 130 26.01 -0.25 1.25
CA CYS A 130 25.95 0.74 2.33
C CYS A 130 25.56 0.10 3.67
N ASN A 131 24.56 -0.81 3.65
CA ASN A 131 24.15 -1.52 4.86
C ASN A 131 25.29 -2.40 5.42
N GLY A 132 25.98 -3.14 4.57
CA GLY A 132 27.17 -3.91 4.98
C GLY A 132 28.30 -3.04 5.51
N LYS A 133 28.55 -1.87 4.90
CA LYS A 133 29.56 -0.92 5.38
C LYS A 133 29.20 -0.34 6.76
N LYS A 134 27.92 -0.03 7.00
CA LYS A 134 27.45 0.44 8.31
C LYS A 134 27.54 -0.67 9.35
N GLY A 135 27.08 -1.87 9.02
CA GLY A 135 27.08 -3.02 9.94
C GLY A 135 26.28 -2.74 11.22
N ALA A 136 26.77 -3.24 12.35
CA ALA A 136 26.13 -3.09 13.66
C ALA A 136 26.50 -1.76 14.39
N ARG A 137 26.85 -0.72 13.61
CA ARG A 137 27.15 0.62 14.13
C ARG A 137 25.96 1.55 13.89
N THR A 138 25.86 2.64 14.66
CA THR A 138 24.95 3.73 14.32
C THR A 138 25.47 4.50 13.10
N PRO A 139 24.63 5.31 12.42
CA PRO A 139 25.09 6.16 11.32
C PRO A 139 26.26 7.08 11.69
N GLU A 140 26.23 7.65 12.90
CA GLU A 140 27.26 8.53 13.41
C GLU A 140 28.59 7.78 13.59
N GLU A 141 28.55 6.61 14.23
CA GLU A 141 29.73 5.75 14.44
C GLU A 141 30.32 5.24 13.11
N ALA A 142 29.47 5.07 12.10
CA ALA A 142 29.88 4.63 10.77
C ALA A 142 30.37 5.79 9.88
N GLY A 143 30.18 7.04 10.29
CA GLY A 143 30.40 8.23 9.47
C GLY A 143 29.48 8.27 8.24
N MET A 144 28.26 7.70 8.36
CA MET A 144 27.32 7.51 7.27
C MET A 144 25.95 8.08 7.66
N LEU A 145 25.81 9.39 7.67
CA LEU A 145 24.55 10.03 8.01
C LEU A 145 23.50 9.78 6.91
N PRO A 146 22.24 9.46 7.29
CA PRO A 146 21.14 9.38 6.34
C PRO A 146 20.89 10.74 5.69
N ILE A 147 20.57 10.73 4.40
CA ILE A 147 20.32 11.95 3.60
C ILE A 147 18.98 12.59 4.01
N TRP A 148 18.04 11.79 4.49
CA TRP A 148 16.73 12.24 4.99
C TRP A 148 16.38 11.56 6.30
N ALA A 149 15.54 12.23 7.10
CA ALA A 149 15.02 11.67 8.33
C ALA A 149 13.91 10.64 8.05
N PRO A 150 13.83 9.54 8.82
CA PRO A 150 12.71 8.63 8.75
C PRO A 150 11.44 9.31 9.27
N TYR A 151 10.28 8.87 8.78
CA TYR A 151 8.98 9.34 9.25
C TYR A 151 7.96 8.20 9.26
N VAL A 152 6.86 8.41 9.99
CA VAL A 152 5.73 7.48 10.02
C VAL A 152 4.73 7.93 8.95
N PRO A 153 4.48 7.14 7.90
CA PRO A 153 3.49 7.50 6.90
C PRO A 153 2.09 7.53 7.53
N ASN A 154 1.26 8.48 7.14
CA ASN A 154 -0.14 8.45 7.52
C ASN A 154 -0.86 7.30 6.79
N ARG A 155 -2.13 7.03 7.17
CA ARG A 155 -2.88 5.90 6.61
C ARG A 155 -3.06 6.01 5.09
N ALA A 156 -3.47 7.15 4.59
CA ALA A 156 -3.67 7.37 3.16
C ALA A 156 -2.36 7.18 2.38
N GLU A 157 -1.28 7.75 2.88
CA GLU A 157 0.06 7.57 2.32
C GLU A 157 0.50 6.10 2.35
N ALA A 158 0.23 5.37 3.44
CA ALA A 158 0.54 3.95 3.51
C ALA A 158 -0.25 3.15 2.45
N PHE A 159 -1.51 3.50 2.18
CA PHE A 159 -2.27 2.92 1.08
C PHE A 159 -1.64 3.23 -0.29
N LEU A 160 -1.26 4.47 -0.54
CA LEU A 160 -0.59 4.87 -1.78
C LEU A 160 0.74 4.14 -1.96
N LEU A 161 1.53 4.01 -0.90
CA LEU A 161 2.83 3.34 -0.91
C LEU A 161 2.72 1.81 -1.07
N SER A 162 1.63 1.20 -0.62
CA SER A 162 1.42 -0.26 -0.68
C SER A 162 1.06 -0.77 -2.07
N ASN A 163 0.52 0.09 -2.95
CA ASN A 163 0.11 -0.29 -4.30
C ASN A 163 1.03 0.32 -5.36
N ARG A 164 1.47 -0.50 -6.32
CA ARG A 164 2.34 -0.06 -7.44
C ARG A 164 1.61 0.74 -8.52
N ARG A 165 0.30 0.57 -8.63
CA ARG A 165 -0.55 1.18 -9.67
C ARG A 165 -1.79 1.74 -9.04
N VAL A 166 -1.67 2.93 -8.50
CA VAL A 166 -2.82 3.71 -8.01
C VAL A 166 -3.41 4.47 -9.18
N LEU A 167 -4.71 4.32 -9.40
CA LEU A 167 -5.44 5.04 -10.45
C LEU A 167 -5.75 6.48 -9.99
N ALA A 168 -6.03 7.38 -10.93
CA ALA A 168 -6.31 8.78 -10.63
C ALA A 168 -7.46 8.95 -9.61
N ASP A 169 -8.57 8.25 -9.82
CA ASP A 169 -9.73 8.29 -8.94
C ASP A 169 -9.41 7.80 -7.51
N GLN A 170 -8.56 6.77 -7.40
CA GLN A 170 -8.10 6.24 -6.11
C GLN A 170 -7.15 7.21 -5.41
N TYR A 171 -6.25 7.84 -6.17
CA TYR A 171 -5.33 8.85 -5.65
C TYR A 171 -6.09 10.06 -5.14
N GLU A 172 -7.01 10.59 -5.93
CA GLU A 172 -7.87 11.72 -5.56
C GLU A 172 -8.64 11.41 -4.28
N TYR A 173 -9.27 10.23 -4.19
CA TYR A 173 -9.99 9.82 -3.00
C TYR A 173 -9.11 9.73 -1.75
N LEU A 174 -7.88 9.19 -1.87
CA LEU A 174 -6.97 9.01 -0.74
C LEU A 174 -6.31 10.31 -0.27
N THR A 175 -6.35 11.36 -1.10
CA THR A 175 -5.72 12.67 -0.81
C THR A 175 -6.71 13.80 -0.53
N ALA A 176 -8.02 13.54 -0.66
CA ALA A 176 -9.09 14.48 -0.32
C ALA A 176 -9.29 14.54 1.19
#